data_e9e8d2663cd8fcabb7aa5f69aa273cdc
#
_entry.id   e9e8d2663cd8fcabb7aa5f69aa273cdc
#
_cell.length_a   1.000
_cell.length_b   1.000
_cell.length_c   1.000
_cell.angle_alpha   90.00
_cell.angle_beta   90.00
_cell.angle_gamma   90.00
#
_symmetry.space_group_name_H-M   'P 1'
#
loop_
_entity.id
_entity.type
_entity.pdbx_description
1 polymer ?
#
loop_
_entity_poly.entity_id
_entity_poly.type
_entity_poly.pdbx_seq_one_letter_code
_entity_poly.pdbx_strand_id
1 'polypeptide(L)'
;MPPLAARAPQRSPSRRSVLVAAAAAALLTACAERTTIETFPPHHRLRPLQHGVFLPHGPGDGPAFTAMTGAAPQWILLFQDWAQEHPPLGALDAVRAQGATPLLTWEPWRAAAPGTVPAAAAHQPPFALTRTLAGDHDEHIRRWAAALASWGHDVVLRFAHEMNGDWYPWGTGCHGNTADQYVQAWHHVHEMFAAAGATEVRWCWAPNIPAAGEGTATAALADYFPGDDVVDLLGIDGYNWGSSDPSFSWTGPAELFGSGLDELRGLGTRLPIMVTETASAEGHGPGQSKADWITELFDYLVDQGDVRGVIWFQEHKERDWRVNSTSAAEAAYRQAVAGLR
;
A
#
# COMPACT_ATOMS: atom_id res chain seq x y z
N MET A 1 -14.36 37.08 76.33
CA MET A 1 -13.94 35.67 76.34
C MET A 1 -14.81 34.96 75.31
N PRO A 2 -14.27 34.54 74.11
CA PRO A 2 -15.01 33.70 73.22
C PRO A 2 -14.71 32.20 73.51
N PRO A 3 -15.63 31.27 73.17
CA PRO A 3 -15.45 29.86 73.46
C PRO A 3 -14.60 29.09 72.40
N LEU A 4 -13.94 28.06 72.91
CA LEU A 4 -13.11 27.13 72.20
C LEU A 4 -13.86 26.37 71.09
N ALA A 5 -13.33 26.33 69.89
CA ALA A 5 -13.77 25.50 68.79
C ALA A 5 -13.26 24.04 68.96
N ALA A 6 -14.13 23.08 68.90
CA ALA A 6 -13.83 21.66 68.98
C ALA A 6 -13.22 21.16 67.66
N ARG A 7 -12.09 20.42 67.76
CA ARG A 7 -11.44 19.71 66.65
C ARG A 7 -12.26 18.47 66.26
N ALA A 8 -12.62 18.36 64.97
CA ALA A 8 -13.18 17.17 64.37
C ALA A 8 -12.10 16.09 64.14
N PRO A 9 -12.43 14.81 64.28
CA PRO A 9 -11.45 13.73 64.08
C PRO A 9 -11.15 13.48 62.60
N GLN A 10 -9.87 13.37 62.28
CA GLN A 10 -9.39 12.93 60.96
C GLN A 10 -9.75 11.46 60.76
N ARG A 11 -10.54 11.17 59.73
CA ARG A 11 -10.81 9.80 59.26
C ARG A 11 -9.66 9.31 58.38
N SER A 12 -9.00 8.24 58.75
CA SER A 12 -8.06 7.50 57.93
C SER A 12 -8.79 6.84 56.74
N PRO A 13 -8.19 6.81 55.52
CA PRO A 13 -8.83 6.21 54.36
C PRO A 13 -8.97 4.69 54.54
N SER A 14 -10.13 4.16 54.15
CA SER A 14 -10.42 2.74 54.25
C SER A 14 -9.58 1.92 53.25
N ARG A 15 -9.26 0.66 53.59
CA ARG A 15 -8.52 -0.29 52.74
C ARG A 15 -9.11 -0.46 51.33
N ARG A 16 -10.37 -0.13 51.10
CA ARG A 16 -11.02 -0.14 49.78
C ARG A 16 -10.58 1.00 48.87
N SER A 17 -10.25 2.18 49.40
CA SER A 17 -9.79 3.33 48.62
C SER A 17 -8.35 3.14 48.09
N VAL A 18 -7.52 2.37 48.78
CA VAL A 18 -6.15 2.07 48.38
C VAL A 18 -6.12 1.05 47.21
N LEU A 19 -7.07 0.09 47.19
CA LEU A 19 -7.15 -0.91 46.14
C LEU A 19 -7.67 -0.33 44.80
N VAL A 20 -8.55 0.66 44.83
CA VAL A 20 -9.04 1.34 43.63
C VAL A 20 -7.97 2.24 43.02
N ALA A 21 -7.13 2.88 43.83
CA ALA A 21 -5.99 3.70 43.33
C ALA A 21 -4.88 2.83 42.72
N ALA A 22 -4.63 1.62 43.23
CA ALA A 22 -3.67 0.69 42.68
C ALA A 22 -4.13 0.06 41.37
N ALA A 23 -5.43 -0.20 41.21
CA ALA A 23 -5.99 -0.72 39.92
C ALA A 23 -6.00 0.34 38.83
N ALA A 24 -6.24 1.61 39.15
CA ALA A 24 -6.17 2.70 38.18
C ALA A 24 -4.72 3.01 37.71
N ALA A 25 -3.73 2.84 38.60
CA ALA A 25 -2.31 2.99 38.23
C ALA A 25 -1.81 1.82 37.38
N ALA A 26 -2.31 0.60 37.56
CA ALA A 26 -1.96 -0.56 36.74
C ALA A 26 -2.55 -0.50 35.32
N LEU A 27 -3.73 0.13 35.14
CA LEU A 27 -4.36 0.35 33.83
C LEU A 27 -3.68 1.48 33.04
N LEU A 28 -3.06 2.45 33.70
CA LEU A 28 -2.31 3.52 33.03
C LEU A 28 -0.88 3.11 32.62
N THR A 29 -0.31 2.06 33.24
CA THR A 29 1.00 1.53 32.87
C THR A 29 0.92 0.50 31.72
N ALA A 30 -0.22 -0.15 31.52
CA ALA A 30 -0.43 -1.08 30.40
C ALA A 30 -0.62 -0.40 29.05
N CYS A 31 -0.89 0.92 29.00
CA CYS A 31 -0.94 1.70 27.75
C CYS A 31 0.40 2.32 27.35
N ALA A 32 1.49 2.11 28.09
CA ALA A 32 2.78 2.76 27.84
C ALA A 32 3.89 1.81 27.33
N GLU A 33 3.63 0.53 27.22
CA GLU A 33 4.49 -0.38 26.47
C GLU A 33 3.92 -0.60 25.07
N ARG A 34 3.89 0.46 24.25
CA ARG A 34 4.07 0.30 22.83
C ARG A 34 5.46 -0.31 22.67
N THR A 35 5.50 -1.62 22.44
CA THR A 35 6.66 -2.28 21.88
C THR A 35 7.16 -1.39 20.76
N THR A 36 8.38 -0.91 20.88
CA THR A 36 9.03 -0.11 19.84
C THR A 36 8.93 -0.90 18.54
N ILE A 37 7.97 -0.53 17.68
CA ILE A 37 8.06 -0.80 16.25
C ILE A 37 9.50 -0.42 15.93
N GLU A 38 10.27 -1.33 15.35
CA GLU A 38 11.58 -0.96 14.83
C GLU A 38 11.33 0.22 13.89
N THR A 39 11.49 1.40 14.44
CA THR A 39 11.55 2.62 13.65
C THR A 39 12.67 2.36 12.67
N PHE A 40 12.36 2.36 11.38
CA PHE A 40 13.37 2.34 10.34
C PHE A 40 14.49 3.27 10.79
N PRO A 41 15.74 2.79 10.95
CA PRO A 41 16.78 3.58 11.57
C PRO A 41 16.90 4.92 10.84
N PRO A 42 17.12 6.04 11.58
CA PRO A 42 17.22 7.35 11.00
C PRO A 42 18.29 7.34 9.91
N HIS A 43 17.95 7.90 8.78
CA HIS A 43 18.76 8.15 7.60
C HIS A 43 20.27 8.22 7.88
N HIS A 44 21.05 7.19 7.53
CA HIS A 44 22.49 7.29 7.25
C HIS A 44 23.13 5.97 6.79
N ARG A 45 22.39 5.12 6.06
CA ARG A 45 22.98 4.25 5.01
C ARG A 45 21.90 4.09 3.95
N LEU A 46 22.22 4.48 2.74
CA LEU A 46 21.42 4.16 1.57
C LEU A 46 21.16 2.64 1.58
N ARG A 47 19.95 2.22 1.94
CA ARG A 47 19.58 0.82 1.76
C ARG A 47 19.44 0.63 0.26
N PRO A 48 19.97 -0.44 -0.32
CA PRO A 48 19.81 -0.68 -1.74
C PRO A 48 18.32 -0.74 -2.10
N LEU A 49 17.97 -0.23 -3.28
CA LEU A 49 16.64 -0.35 -3.85
C LEU A 49 16.27 -1.84 -3.92
N GLN A 50 15.09 -2.20 -3.43
CA GLN A 50 14.57 -3.57 -3.49
C GLN A 50 13.73 -3.74 -4.74
N HIS A 51 13.86 -4.88 -5.44
CA HIS A 51 12.95 -5.19 -6.52
C HIS A 51 11.88 -6.19 -6.08
N GLY A 52 10.70 -6.07 -6.67
CA GLY A 52 9.56 -6.95 -6.46
C GLY A 52 8.84 -7.26 -7.76
N VAL A 53 7.85 -8.11 -7.68
CA VAL A 53 7.09 -8.53 -8.86
C VAL A 53 5.64 -8.88 -8.50
N PHE A 54 4.71 -8.54 -9.40
CA PHE A 54 3.40 -9.16 -9.49
C PHE A 54 3.47 -10.35 -10.45
N LEU A 55 2.95 -11.50 -10.05
CA LEU A 55 2.91 -12.73 -10.84
C LEU A 55 1.45 -13.17 -11.01
N PRO A 56 0.89 -13.18 -12.23
CA PRO A 56 -0.55 -13.39 -12.45
C PRO A 56 -1.06 -14.76 -12.02
N HIS A 57 -0.20 -15.78 -12.00
CA HIS A 57 -0.55 -17.12 -11.53
C HIS A 57 -0.18 -17.39 -10.08
N GLY A 58 0.24 -16.34 -9.36
CA GLY A 58 0.58 -16.37 -7.95
C GLY A 58 2.04 -16.67 -7.64
N PRO A 59 2.38 -16.78 -6.34
CA PRO A 59 3.77 -16.88 -5.88
C PRO A 59 4.48 -18.17 -6.31
N GLY A 60 3.75 -19.17 -6.80
CA GLY A 60 4.34 -20.40 -7.36
C GLY A 60 5.27 -20.16 -8.55
N ASP A 61 5.09 -19.07 -9.29
CA ASP A 61 5.95 -18.65 -10.42
C ASP A 61 7.23 -17.94 -9.98
N GLY A 62 7.39 -17.61 -8.71
CA GLY A 62 8.57 -16.90 -8.16
C GLY A 62 9.92 -17.58 -8.48
N PRO A 63 10.07 -18.91 -8.31
CA PRO A 63 11.30 -19.58 -8.70
C PRO A 63 11.63 -19.46 -10.20
N ALA A 64 10.62 -19.53 -11.08
CA ALA A 64 10.81 -19.35 -12.52
C ALA A 64 11.22 -17.90 -12.85
N PHE A 65 10.59 -16.91 -12.21
CA PHE A 65 10.97 -15.51 -12.33
C PHE A 65 12.41 -15.26 -11.84
N THR A 66 12.78 -15.85 -10.71
CA THR A 66 14.16 -15.80 -10.17
C THR A 66 15.17 -16.40 -11.16
N ALA A 67 14.87 -17.55 -11.75
CA ALA A 67 15.75 -18.18 -12.74
C ALA A 67 15.90 -17.30 -13.99
N MET A 68 14.83 -16.66 -14.45
CA MET A 68 14.81 -15.77 -15.59
C MET A 68 15.62 -14.48 -15.33
N THR A 69 15.43 -13.85 -14.17
CA THR A 69 16.03 -12.55 -13.86
C THR A 69 17.39 -12.65 -13.16
N GLY A 70 17.74 -13.82 -12.63
CA GLY A 70 18.99 -14.06 -11.89
C GLY A 70 18.97 -13.51 -10.44
N ALA A 71 17.84 -12.94 -9.97
CA ALA A 71 17.69 -12.42 -8.62
C ALA A 71 16.30 -12.77 -8.05
N ALA A 72 16.26 -13.22 -6.79
CA ALA A 72 14.99 -13.45 -6.12
C ALA A 72 14.33 -12.11 -5.76
N PRO A 73 13.04 -11.92 -6.05
CA PRO A 73 12.34 -10.70 -5.65
C PRO A 73 12.24 -10.61 -4.12
N GLN A 74 12.44 -9.41 -3.58
CA GLN A 74 12.24 -9.14 -2.15
C GLN A 74 10.78 -8.84 -1.82
N TRP A 75 9.96 -8.52 -2.82
CA TRP A 75 8.53 -8.27 -2.70
C TRP A 75 7.76 -9.08 -3.73
N ILE A 76 6.64 -9.69 -3.31
CA ILE A 76 5.68 -10.29 -4.23
C ILE A 76 4.32 -9.65 -3.96
N LEU A 77 3.79 -9.02 -5.01
CA LEU A 77 2.48 -8.36 -5.00
C LEU A 77 1.39 -9.40 -5.29
N LEU A 78 0.33 -9.35 -4.50
CA LEU A 78 -0.87 -10.16 -4.64
C LEU A 78 -2.09 -9.25 -4.69
N PHE A 79 -3.12 -9.62 -5.44
CA PHE A 79 -4.41 -8.92 -5.46
C PHE A 79 -5.50 -9.83 -4.90
N GLN A 80 -6.39 -9.25 -4.10
CA GLN A 80 -7.58 -9.92 -3.59
C GLN A 80 -8.75 -8.95 -3.52
N ASP A 81 -9.81 -9.29 -4.22
CA ASP A 81 -11.05 -8.54 -4.18
C ASP A 81 -11.95 -8.97 -2.98
N TRP A 82 -12.92 -8.15 -2.64
CA TRP A 82 -13.84 -8.42 -1.53
C TRP A 82 -14.89 -9.51 -1.81
N ALA A 83 -14.88 -10.12 -2.99
CA ALA A 83 -15.64 -11.34 -3.23
C ALA A 83 -15.01 -12.56 -2.52
N GLN A 84 -13.74 -12.46 -2.15
CA GLN A 84 -13.04 -13.50 -1.40
C GLN A 84 -13.34 -13.34 0.10
N GLU A 85 -13.98 -14.33 0.68
CA GLU A 85 -14.41 -14.28 2.08
C GLU A 85 -13.26 -14.27 3.09
N HIS A 86 -12.09 -14.79 2.71
CA HIS A 86 -10.93 -14.94 3.57
C HIS A 86 -9.63 -14.50 2.87
N PRO A 87 -8.63 -14.03 3.64
CA PRO A 87 -7.31 -13.73 3.09
C PRO A 87 -6.64 -14.99 2.53
N PRO A 88 -5.78 -14.86 1.51
CA PRO A 88 -5.13 -15.98 0.83
C PRO A 88 -3.91 -16.49 1.62
N LEU A 89 -4.10 -16.98 2.86
CA LEU A 89 -3.03 -17.32 3.78
C LEU A 89 -2.00 -18.28 3.19
N GLY A 90 -2.44 -19.26 2.39
CA GLY A 90 -1.53 -20.18 1.71
C GLY A 90 -0.62 -19.51 0.68
N ALA A 91 -1.11 -18.46 -0.02
CA ALA A 91 -0.29 -17.67 -0.93
C ALA A 91 0.68 -16.77 -0.16
N LEU A 92 0.23 -16.17 0.95
CA LEU A 92 1.09 -15.38 1.83
C LEU A 92 2.24 -16.22 2.40
N ASP A 93 1.95 -17.44 2.85
CA ASP A 93 2.98 -18.41 3.32
C ASP A 93 3.95 -18.77 2.19
N ALA A 94 3.46 -18.98 0.97
CA ALA A 94 4.31 -19.28 -0.17
C ALA A 94 5.24 -18.13 -0.57
N VAL A 95 4.80 -16.88 -0.42
CA VAL A 95 5.66 -15.70 -0.58
C VAL A 95 6.75 -15.68 0.47
N ARG A 96 6.39 -15.84 1.75
CA ARG A 96 7.33 -15.83 2.87
C ARG A 96 8.35 -16.97 2.80
N ALA A 97 7.92 -18.14 2.35
CA ALA A 97 8.81 -19.29 2.15
C ALA A 97 9.91 -19.05 1.10
N GLN A 98 9.71 -18.08 0.21
CA GLN A 98 10.70 -17.63 -0.77
C GLN A 98 11.61 -16.52 -0.22
N GLY A 99 11.42 -16.09 1.03
CA GLY A 99 12.17 -15.00 1.65
C GLY A 99 11.72 -13.61 1.20
N ALA A 100 10.56 -13.52 0.52
CA ALA A 100 9.98 -12.26 0.08
C ALA A 100 8.95 -11.71 1.09
N THR A 101 8.72 -10.41 1.05
CA THR A 101 7.64 -9.74 1.79
C THR A 101 6.37 -9.74 0.93
N PRO A 102 5.23 -10.21 1.44
CA PRO A 102 3.97 -10.09 0.72
C PRO A 102 3.43 -8.66 0.80
N LEU A 103 3.16 -8.06 -0.37
CA LEU A 103 2.32 -6.88 -0.52
C LEU A 103 0.96 -7.34 -1.02
N LEU A 104 -0.05 -7.27 -0.16
CA LEU A 104 -1.40 -7.73 -0.47
C LEU A 104 -2.30 -6.53 -0.78
N THR A 105 -2.63 -6.36 -2.06
CA THR A 105 -3.64 -5.40 -2.48
C THR A 105 -5.03 -5.94 -2.16
N TRP A 106 -5.78 -5.19 -1.36
CA TRP A 106 -7.11 -5.56 -0.92
C TRP A 106 -8.15 -4.58 -1.45
N GLU A 107 -8.92 -5.07 -2.40
CA GLU A 107 -9.74 -4.28 -3.30
C GLU A 107 -11.21 -4.35 -2.90
N PRO A 108 -11.82 -3.22 -2.45
CA PRO A 108 -13.24 -3.18 -2.09
C PRO A 108 -14.16 -3.16 -3.31
N TRP A 109 -14.17 -4.27 -4.06
CA TRP A 109 -15.06 -4.53 -5.18
C TRP A 109 -15.23 -6.03 -5.43
N ARG A 110 -15.92 -6.39 -6.48
CA ARG A 110 -15.84 -7.70 -7.11
C ARG A 110 -15.12 -7.53 -8.44
N ALA A 111 -13.96 -8.16 -8.59
CA ALA A 111 -13.16 -8.07 -9.81
C ALA A 111 -14.02 -8.42 -11.05
N ALA A 112 -13.90 -7.59 -12.07
CA ALA A 112 -14.70 -7.74 -13.29
C ALA A 112 -14.19 -8.93 -14.11
N ALA A 113 -15.10 -9.54 -14.88
CA ALA A 113 -14.71 -10.57 -15.82
C ALA A 113 -13.77 -9.99 -16.91
N PRO A 114 -12.81 -10.79 -17.42
CA PRO A 114 -11.94 -10.35 -18.51
C PRO A 114 -12.74 -9.78 -19.70
N GLY A 115 -12.27 -8.64 -20.21
CA GLY A 115 -12.92 -7.94 -21.33
C GLY A 115 -14.05 -6.99 -20.93
N THR A 116 -14.38 -6.84 -19.65
CA THR A 116 -15.30 -5.81 -19.18
C THR A 116 -14.65 -4.44 -19.36
N VAL A 117 -15.41 -3.48 -19.95
CA VAL A 117 -14.90 -2.11 -20.08
C VAL A 117 -14.71 -1.44 -18.72
N PRO A 118 -13.65 -0.63 -18.53
CA PRO A 118 -13.30 -0.06 -17.22
C PRO A 118 -14.46 0.67 -16.52
N ALA A 119 -15.19 1.53 -17.22
CA ALA A 119 -16.35 2.24 -16.65
C ALA A 119 -17.46 1.31 -16.13
N ALA A 120 -17.70 0.17 -16.80
CA ALA A 120 -18.66 -0.83 -16.33
C ALA A 120 -18.10 -1.63 -15.13
N ALA A 121 -16.80 -1.89 -15.13
CA ALA A 121 -16.12 -2.55 -14.02
C ALA A 121 -16.16 -1.68 -12.75
N ALA A 122 -15.93 -0.37 -12.88
CA ALA A 122 -15.99 0.60 -11.79
C ALA A 122 -17.41 0.86 -11.28
N HIS A 123 -18.45 0.61 -12.10
CA HIS A 123 -19.83 0.88 -11.69
C HIS A 123 -20.40 -0.22 -10.78
N GLN A 124 -19.97 -0.23 -9.54
CA GLN A 124 -20.43 -1.15 -8.51
C GLN A 124 -20.92 -0.38 -7.26
N PRO A 125 -22.15 0.17 -7.26
CA PRO A 125 -22.67 0.96 -6.15
C PRO A 125 -22.60 0.32 -4.76
N PRO A 126 -22.68 -1.02 -4.61
CA PRO A 126 -22.50 -1.64 -3.30
C PRO A 126 -21.12 -1.42 -2.69
N PHE A 127 -20.10 -1.08 -3.49
CA PHE A 127 -18.73 -0.86 -3.04
C PHE A 127 -18.31 0.63 -3.05
N ALA A 128 -19.26 1.55 -3.21
CA ALA A 128 -19.00 2.98 -2.99
C ALA A 128 -18.53 3.22 -1.55
N LEU A 129 -17.66 4.20 -1.34
CA LEU A 129 -17.11 4.51 0.00
C LEU A 129 -18.19 4.76 1.05
N THR A 130 -19.32 5.36 0.66
CA THR A 130 -20.47 5.57 1.54
C THR A 130 -21.04 4.28 2.11
N ARG A 131 -20.91 3.14 1.41
CA ARG A 131 -21.41 1.83 1.87
C ARG A 131 -20.46 1.24 2.91
N THR A 132 -19.13 1.39 2.70
CA THR A 132 -18.13 1.03 3.70
C THR A 132 -18.33 1.85 4.97
N LEU A 133 -18.53 3.16 4.84
CA LEU A 133 -18.79 4.06 5.98
C LEU A 133 -20.13 3.77 6.70
N ALA A 134 -21.12 3.23 5.99
CA ALA A 134 -22.38 2.79 6.60
C ALA A 134 -22.26 1.45 7.38
N GLY A 135 -21.10 0.78 7.30
CA GLY A 135 -20.86 -0.50 7.97
C GLY A 135 -21.37 -1.72 7.19
N ASP A 136 -21.78 -1.56 5.93
CA ASP A 136 -22.33 -2.66 5.11
C ASP A 136 -21.31 -3.81 4.93
N HIS A 137 -20.02 -3.53 5.06
CA HIS A 137 -18.93 -4.47 4.89
C HIS A 137 -18.22 -4.87 6.18
N ASP A 138 -18.67 -4.41 7.34
CA ASP A 138 -18.02 -4.61 8.64
C ASP A 138 -17.77 -6.07 8.99
N GLU A 139 -18.72 -6.95 8.66
CA GLU A 139 -18.56 -8.38 8.94
C GLU A 139 -17.43 -8.99 8.11
N HIS A 140 -17.32 -8.59 6.83
CA HIS A 140 -16.24 -8.99 5.93
C HIS A 140 -14.90 -8.48 6.45
N ILE A 141 -14.81 -7.19 6.80
CA ILE A 141 -13.59 -6.56 7.33
C ILE A 141 -13.14 -7.24 8.62
N ARG A 142 -14.06 -7.49 9.59
CA ARG A 142 -13.73 -8.18 10.84
C ARG A 142 -13.21 -9.60 10.60
N ARG A 143 -13.79 -10.33 9.66
CA ARG A 143 -13.37 -11.70 9.32
C ARG A 143 -11.95 -11.72 8.79
N TRP A 144 -11.60 -10.79 7.90
CA TRP A 144 -10.26 -10.64 7.37
C TRP A 144 -9.26 -10.24 8.44
N ALA A 145 -9.60 -9.23 9.25
CA ALA A 145 -8.76 -8.76 10.35
C ALA A 145 -8.47 -9.87 11.36
N ALA A 146 -9.51 -10.63 11.79
CA ALA A 146 -9.33 -11.74 12.70
C ALA A 146 -8.49 -12.89 12.11
N ALA A 147 -8.63 -13.17 10.81
CA ALA A 147 -7.85 -14.19 10.14
C ALA A 147 -6.37 -13.80 10.04
N LEU A 148 -6.04 -12.55 9.69
CA LEU A 148 -4.66 -12.06 9.63
C LEU A 148 -4.05 -11.94 11.04
N ALA A 149 -4.81 -11.50 12.04
CA ALA A 149 -4.37 -11.51 13.44
C ALA A 149 -4.03 -12.93 13.92
N SER A 150 -4.86 -13.92 13.59
CA SER A 150 -4.62 -15.32 13.94
C SER A 150 -3.45 -15.94 13.16
N TRP A 151 -3.22 -15.51 11.92
CA TRP A 151 -2.09 -15.93 11.11
C TRP A 151 -0.76 -15.42 11.69
N GLY A 152 -0.74 -14.20 12.26
CA GLY A 152 0.32 -13.69 13.14
C GLY A 152 1.69 -13.53 12.46
N HIS A 153 1.72 -13.19 11.19
CA HIS A 153 2.94 -12.93 10.44
C HIS A 153 2.86 -11.61 9.67
N ASP A 154 4.03 -11.02 9.43
CA ASP A 154 4.17 -9.78 8.65
C ASP A 154 3.50 -9.86 7.28
N VAL A 155 2.63 -8.92 7.00
CA VAL A 155 2.05 -8.64 5.69
C VAL A 155 1.90 -7.13 5.52
N VAL A 156 2.18 -6.63 4.33
CA VAL A 156 1.86 -5.25 3.96
C VAL A 156 0.53 -5.25 3.23
N LEU A 157 -0.48 -4.60 3.80
CA LEU A 157 -1.83 -4.51 3.24
C LEU A 157 -1.98 -3.18 2.49
N ARG A 158 -2.22 -3.25 1.18
CA ARG A 158 -2.49 -2.11 0.32
C ARG A 158 -4.00 -2.03 0.07
N PHE A 159 -4.70 -1.30 0.93
CA PHE A 159 -6.15 -1.17 0.88
C PHE A 159 -6.57 -0.08 -0.10
N ALA A 160 -7.54 -0.37 -0.97
CA ALA A 160 -8.19 0.60 -1.84
C ALA A 160 -7.19 1.54 -2.56
N HIS A 161 -6.21 0.97 -3.24
CA HIS A 161 -5.17 1.69 -3.98
C HIS A 161 -5.75 2.53 -5.12
N GLU A 162 -4.95 3.46 -5.67
CA GLU A 162 -5.33 4.32 -6.81
C GLU A 162 -6.66 5.06 -6.63
N MET A 163 -6.94 5.50 -5.41
CA MET A 163 -8.17 6.18 -5.01
C MET A 163 -8.43 7.50 -5.74
N ASN A 164 -7.39 8.07 -6.32
CA ASN A 164 -7.44 9.32 -7.10
C ASN A 164 -7.85 9.10 -8.57
N GLY A 165 -8.15 7.85 -8.97
CA GLY A 165 -8.63 7.49 -10.30
C GLY A 165 -10.16 7.36 -10.41
N ASP A 166 -10.62 6.94 -11.60
CA ASP A 166 -12.03 6.75 -11.95
C ASP A 166 -12.35 5.32 -12.45
N TRP A 167 -11.43 4.39 -12.29
CA TRP A 167 -11.51 3.01 -12.75
C TRP A 167 -11.85 1.98 -11.68
N TYR A 168 -11.97 2.43 -10.43
CA TYR A 168 -12.38 1.60 -9.29
C TYR A 168 -13.59 2.18 -8.56
N PRO A 169 -14.49 1.35 -7.98
CA PRO A 169 -15.67 1.83 -7.27
C PRO A 169 -15.38 2.75 -6.07
N TRP A 170 -14.22 2.63 -5.47
CA TRP A 170 -13.75 3.48 -4.35
C TRP A 170 -13.02 4.75 -4.80
N GLY A 171 -12.71 4.86 -6.10
CA GLY A 171 -12.06 6.05 -6.67
C GLY A 171 -12.95 7.28 -6.62
N THR A 172 -12.34 8.46 -6.51
CA THR A 172 -13.10 9.72 -6.42
C THR A 172 -13.77 10.14 -7.73
N GLY A 173 -13.39 9.57 -8.87
CA GLY A 173 -14.12 9.68 -10.12
C GLY A 173 -15.40 8.87 -10.18
N CYS A 174 -15.70 8.00 -9.18
CA CYS A 174 -16.82 7.08 -9.17
C CYS A 174 -17.82 7.39 -8.06
N HIS A 175 -19.11 7.10 -8.28
CA HIS A 175 -20.19 7.11 -7.29
C HIS A 175 -20.33 8.40 -6.46
N GLY A 176 -19.68 9.50 -6.85
CA GLY A 176 -19.64 10.75 -6.08
C GLY A 176 -18.78 10.65 -4.82
N ASN A 177 -17.88 9.68 -4.77
CA ASN A 177 -16.88 9.57 -3.70
C ASN A 177 -16.03 10.84 -3.61
N THR A 178 -15.61 11.18 -2.40
CA THR A 178 -14.72 12.31 -2.14
C THR A 178 -13.43 11.83 -1.46
N ALA A 179 -12.37 12.63 -1.53
CA ALA A 179 -11.12 12.35 -0.84
C ALA A 179 -11.34 12.21 0.68
N ASP A 180 -12.18 13.06 1.27
CA ASP A 180 -12.55 13.01 2.70
C ASP A 180 -13.24 11.70 3.06
N GLN A 181 -14.15 11.19 2.22
CA GLN A 181 -14.78 9.89 2.42
C GLN A 181 -13.76 8.74 2.32
N TYR A 182 -12.76 8.85 1.44
CA TYR A 182 -11.70 7.86 1.36
C TYR A 182 -10.86 7.82 2.65
N VAL A 183 -10.45 8.98 3.15
CA VAL A 183 -9.74 9.08 4.43
C VAL A 183 -10.56 8.48 5.58
N GLN A 184 -11.86 8.80 5.67
CA GLN A 184 -12.75 8.23 6.69
C GLN A 184 -12.86 6.71 6.55
N ALA A 185 -13.01 6.17 5.32
CA ALA A 185 -13.09 4.73 5.08
C ALA A 185 -11.79 4.03 5.45
N TRP A 186 -10.63 4.64 5.17
CA TRP A 186 -9.33 4.13 5.60
C TRP A 186 -9.26 3.99 7.13
N HIS A 187 -9.58 5.04 7.87
CA HIS A 187 -9.61 5.01 9.34
C HIS A 187 -10.57 3.94 9.86
N HIS A 188 -11.79 3.87 9.31
CA HIS A 188 -12.78 2.86 9.71
C HIS A 188 -12.23 1.43 9.57
N VAL A 189 -11.63 1.11 8.43
CA VAL A 189 -11.04 -0.22 8.18
C VAL A 189 -9.84 -0.46 9.09
N HIS A 190 -8.94 0.51 9.23
CA HIS A 190 -7.76 0.40 10.09
C HIS A 190 -8.13 0.16 11.56
N GLU A 191 -9.11 0.89 12.10
CA GLU A 191 -9.62 0.73 13.47
C GLU A 191 -10.16 -0.67 13.71
N MET A 192 -10.85 -1.26 12.72
CA MET A 192 -11.37 -2.63 12.82
C MET A 192 -10.26 -3.67 12.89
N PHE A 193 -9.17 -3.48 12.13
CA PHE A 193 -7.98 -4.33 12.20
C PHE A 193 -7.26 -4.18 13.56
N ALA A 194 -7.12 -2.96 14.04
CA ALA A 194 -6.55 -2.69 15.36
C ALA A 194 -7.38 -3.33 16.47
N ALA A 195 -8.72 -3.23 16.42
CA ALA A 195 -9.64 -3.86 17.37
C ALA A 195 -9.57 -5.40 17.34
N ALA A 196 -9.24 -6.00 16.19
CA ALA A 196 -9.03 -7.44 16.05
C ALA A 196 -7.65 -7.90 16.54
N GLY A 197 -6.74 -6.99 16.87
CA GLY A 197 -5.37 -7.30 17.29
C GLY A 197 -4.46 -7.73 16.12
N ALA A 198 -4.72 -7.28 14.89
CA ALA A 198 -3.92 -7.60 13.71
C ALA A 198 -2.64 -6.73 13.65
N THR A 199 -1.77 -6.85 14.64
CA THR A 199 -0.59 -6.00 14.86
C THR A 199 0.53 -6.23 13.84
N GLU A 200 0.54 -7.37 13.17
CA GLU A 200 1.53 -7.72 12.15
C GLU A 200 1.14 -7.22 10.75
N VAL A 201 -0.01 -6.57 10.61
CA VAL A 201 -0.44 -5.92 9.37
C VAL A 201 0.16 -4.51 9.33
N ARG A 202 0.96 -4.24 8.30
CA ARG A 202 1.48 -2.91 7.98
C ARG A 202 0.68 -2.33 6.82
N TRP A 203 0.47 -1.03 6.82
CA TRP A 203 -0.46 -0.36 5.91
C TRP A 203 0.28 0.39 4.82
N CYS A 204 0.00 0.04 3.55
CA CYS A 204 0.52 0.72 2.37
C CYS A 204 -0.57 1.60 1.75
N TRP A 205 -0.36 2.91 1.78
CA TRP A 205 -1.20 3.88 1.07
C TRP A 205 -0.58 4.17 -0.29
N ALA A 206 -1.31 3.88 -1.39
CA ALA A 206 -0.76 3.91 -2.74
C ALA A 206 -1.73 4.60 -3.73
N PRO A 207 -1.56 5.89 -4.00
CA PRO A 207 -2.23 6.56 -5.11
C PRO A 207 -1.61 6.17 -6.46
N ASN A 208 -2.35 6.40 -7.54
CA ASN A 208 -1.78 6.47 -8.88
C ASN A 208 -1.01 7.79 -9.05
N ILE A 209 -0.03 7.82 -9.96
CA ILE A 209 0.64 9.06 -10.34
C ILE A 209 -0.40 10.15 -10.66
N PRO A 210 -0.13 11.43 -10.31
CA PRO A 210 -1.01 12.53 -10.68
C PRO A 210 -1.22 12.57 -12.20
N ALA A 211 -2.46 12.75 -12.63
CA ALA A 211 -2.76 12.84 -14.05
C ALA A 211 -2.03 14.05 -14.66
N ALA A 212 -1.19 13.78 -15.67
CA ALA A 212 -0.58 14.85 -16.45
C ALA A 212 -1.66 15.45 -17.39
N GLY A 213 -2.09 16.70 -17.16
CA GLY A 213 -2.97 17.42 -18.07
C GLY A 213 -3.77 18.53 -17.40
N GLU A 214 -3.89 19.66 -18.09
CA GLU A 214 -4.77 20.76 -17.69
C GLU A 214 -6.24 20.32 -17.82
N GLY A 215 -6.98 20.32 -16.72
CA GLY A 215 -8.44 20.24 -16.75
C GLY A 215 -9.15 19.16 -15.96
N THR A 216 -8.46 18.15 -15.44
CA THR A 216 -8.99 17.30 -14.38
C THR A 216 -8.38 17.77 -13.06
N ALA A 217 -9.10 18.64 -12.35
CA ALA A 217 -8.75 18.99 -10.98
C ALA A 217 -8.96 17.74 -10.10
N THR A 218 -8.05 16.79 -10.18
CA THR A 218 -7.92 15.77 -9.15
C THR A 218 -7.44 16.50 -7.90
N ALA A 219 -8.04 16.18 -6.76
CA ALA A 219 -7.55 16.64 -5.48
C ALA A 219 -6.04 16.30 -5.36
N ALA A 220 -5.27 17.13 -4.68
CA ALA A 220 -3.85 16.83 -4.43
C ALA A 220 -3.72 15.50 -3.68
N LEU A 221 -2.63 14.77 -3.86
CA LEU A 221 -2.43 13.50 -3.14
C LEU A 221 -2.58 13.68 -1.62
N ALA A 222 -2.18 14.85 -1.10
CA ALA A 222 -2.33 15.20 0.31
C ALA A 222 -3.78 15.17 0.82
N ASP A 223 -4.77 15.42 -0.05
CA ASP A 223 -6.18 15.41 0.35
C ASP A 223 -6.69 13.98 0.63
N TYR A 224 -6.00 12.95 0.11
CA TYR A 224 -6.31 11.54 0.31
C TYR A 224 -5.48 10.88 1.41
N PHE A 225 -4.48 11.58 1.93
CA PHE A 225 -3.56 10.99 2.89
C PHE A 225 -4.20 10.86 4.28
N PRO A 226 -4.34 9.62 4.82
CA PRO A 226 -5.05 9.41 6.09
C PRO A 226 -4.21 9.73 7.34
N GLY A 227 -2.93 10.06 7.17
CA GLY A 227 -2.01 10.38 8.28
C GLY A 227 -0.96 9.29 8.52
N ASP A 228 0.18 9.69 9.07
CA ASP A 228 1.33 8.83 9.32
C ASP A 228 1.20 7.97 10.61
N ASP A 229 0.13 8.12 11.35
CA ASP A 229 -0.24 7.27 12.49
C ASP A 229 -0.98 5.98 12.08
N VAL A 230 -1.50 5.93 10.85
CA VAL A 230 -2.24 4.80 10.28
C VAL A 230 -1.68 4.30 8.94
N VAL A 231 -0.50 4.77 8.54
CA VAL A 231 0.23 4.37 7.33
C VAL A 231 1.67 4.01 7.70
N ASP A 232 2.18 2.91 7.16
CA ASP A 232 3.56 2.43 7.38
C ASP A 232 4.43 2.60 6.13
N LEU A 233 3.82 2.67 4.94
CA LEU A 233 4.49 2.71 3.65
C LEU A 233 3.70 3.59 2.67
N LEU A 234 4.40 4.52 2.01
CA LEU A 234 3.88 5.28 0.89
C LEU A 234 4.16 4.53 -0.41
N GLY A 235 3.12 4.18 -1.13
CA GLY A 235 3.18 3.62 -2.47
C GLY A 235 2.91 4.68 -3.54
N ILE A 236 3.31 4.39 -4.78
CA ILE A 236 2.87 5.10 -5.97
C ILE A 236 2.83 4.14 -7.15
N ASP A 237 1.76 4.19 -7.93
CA ASP A 237 1.55 3.33 -9.08
C ASP A 237 1.62 4.17 -10.37
N GLY A 238 2.28 3.64 -11.40
CA GLY A 238 2.36 4.34 -12.68
C GLY A 238 2.96 3.48 -13.79
N TYR A 239 2.44 3.65 -15.02
CA TYR A 239 2.77 2.82 -16.17
C TYR A 239 3.16 3.67 -17.39
N ASN A 240 4.20 3.25 -18.10
CA ASN A 240 4.45 3.77 -19.44
C ASN A 240 3.60 3.00 -20.47
N TRP A 241 2.45 3.56 -20.83
CA TRP A 241 1.49 2.97 -21.76
C TRP A 241 1.99 2.95 -23.21
N GLY A 242 3.10 3.65 -23.49
CA GLY A 242 3.65 3.78 -24.82
C GLY A 242 2.81 4.67 -25.72
N SER A 243 3.14 4.68 -27.00
CA SER A 243 2.51 5.54 -28.02
C SER A 243 1.69 4.75 -29.06
N SER A 244 1.39 3.47 -28.80
CA SER A 244 0.61 2.63 -29.72
C SER A 244 -0.89 2.96 -29.72
N ASP A 245 -1.37 3.63 -28.70
CA ASP A 245 -2.72 4.15 -28.57
C ASP A 245 -2.64 5.68 -28.47
N PRO A 246 -3.40 6.42 -29.30
CA PRO A 246 -3.34 7.89 -29.32
C PRO A 246 -3.75 8.57 -28.03
N SER A 247 -4.40 7.84 -27.12
CA SER A 247 -4.74 8.35 -25.78
C SER A 247 -3.54 8.42 -24.83
N PHE A 248 -2.41 7.81 -25.19
CA PHE A 248 -1.21 7.75 -24.39
C PHE A 248 0.02 8.21 -25.16
N SER A 249 1.03 8.67 -24.43
CA SER A 249 2.35 8.99 -24.96
C SER A 249 3.43 8.13 -24.31
N TRP A 250 4.53 7.97 -24.99
CA TRP A 250 5.73 7.41 -24.38
C TRP A 250 6.24 8.37 -23.30
N THR A 251 6.37 7.86 -22.09
CA THR A 251 6.77 8.65 -20.91
C THR A 251 7.97 8.00 -20.25
N GLY A 252 9.06 8.72 -20.10
CA GLY A 252 10.25 8.26 -19.39
C GLY A 252 10.03 8.17 -17.86
N PRO A 253 10.84 7.38 -17.12
CA PRO A 253 10.62 7.16 -15.69
C PRO A 253 10.64 8.44 -14.84
N ALA A 254 11.54 9.38 -15.10
CA ALA A 254 11.63 10.64 -14.38
C ALA A 254 10.40 11.54 -14.62
N GLU A 255 9.88 11.57 -15.84
CA GLU A 255 8.65 12.29 -16.18
C GLU A 255 7.44 11.61 -15.56
N LEU A 256 7.41 10.27 -15.55
CA LEU A 256 6.29 9.48 -15.02
C LEU A 256 6.14 9.65 -13.51
N PHE A 257 7.23 9.54 -12.76
CA PHE A 257 7.18 9.48 -11.30
C PHE A 257 7.57 10.81 -10.61
N GLY A 258 8.24 11.73 -11.30
CA GLY A 258 8.85 12.90 -10.66
C GLY A 258 7.87 13.72 -9.84
N SER A 259 6.77 14.17 -10.43
CA SER A 259 5.77 14.97 -9.72
C SER A 259 5.10 14.19 -8.58
N GLY A 260 4.78 12.90 -8.79
CA GLY A 260 4.16 12.07 -7.75
C GLY A 260 5.08 11.85 -6.55
N LEU A 261 6.37 11.58 -6.78
CA LEU A 261 7.36 11.46 -5.71
C LEU A 261 7.53 12.78 -4.95
N ASP A 262 7.49 13.92 -5.64
CA ASP A 262 7.56 15.23 -5.00
C ASP A 262 6.32 15.52 -4.14
N GLU A 263 5.12 15.14 -4.59
CA GLU A 263 3.90 15.23 -3.77
C GLU A 263 3.98 14.33 -2.54
N LEU A 264 4.46 13.08 -2.66
CA LEU A 264 4.65 12.18 -1.51
C LEU A 264 5.63 12.76 -0.49
N ARG A 265 6.74 13.35 -0.93
CA ARG A 265 7.69 14.06 -0.05
C ARG A 265 7.07 15.30 0.61
N GLY A 266 6.19 15.96 -0.15
CA GLY A 266 5.42 17.12 0.31
C GLY A 266 4.48 16.84 1.47
N LEU A 267 4.12 15.56 1.73
CA LEU A 267 3.36 15.15 2.91
C LEU A 267 4.11 15.41 4.23
N GLY A 268 5.43 15.61 4.18
CA GLY A 268 6.26 15.94 5.35
C GLY A 268 6.46 14.78 6.33
N THR A 269 6.16 13.56 5.94
CA THR A 269 6.35 12.35 6.76
C THR A 269 7.78 11.81 6.63
N ARG A 270 8.11 10.78 7.43
CA ARG A 270 9.34 10.00 7.31
C ARG A 270 9.10 8.57 6.86
N LEU A 271 7.91 8.30 6.34
CA LEU A 271 7.54 6.98 5.86
C LEU A 271 8.40 6.60 4.65
N PRO A 272 8.75 5.32 4.48
CA PRO A 272 9.44 4.85 3.30
C PRO A 272 8.53 4.97 2.06
N ILE A 273 9.14 5.24 0.91
CA ILE A 273 8.43 5.34 -0.38
C ILE A 273 8.77 4.11 -1.23
N MET A 274 7.79 3.58 -1.96
CA MET A 274 7.96 2.54 -2.96
C MET A 274 7.16 2.85 -4.22
N VAL A 275 7.69 2.44 -5.38
CA VAL A 275 6.86 2.26 -6.57
C VAL A 275 6.19 0.89 -6.45
N THR A 276 4.90 0.90 -6.12
CA THR A 276 4.15 -0.31 -5.77
C THR A 276 3.58 -1.05 -6.97
N GLU A 277 3.43 -0.36 -8.11
CA GLU A 277 3.17 -0.96 -9.42
C GLU A 277 3.82 -0.15 -10.52
N THR A 278 4.51 -0.83 -11.42
CA THR A 278 4.97 -0.23 -12.67
C THR A 278 5.25 -1.26 -13.75
N ALA A 279 5.14 -0.84 -14.98
CA ALA A 279 5.67 -1.51 -16.16
C ALA A 279 5.76 -0.53 -17.34
N SER A 280 6.37 -0.99 -18.42
CA SER A 280 6.43 -0.27 -19.70
C SER A 280 5.89 -1.14 -20.83
N ALA A 281 5.12 -0.54 -21.72
CA ALA A 281 4.85 -1.11 -23.03
C ALA A 281 6.15 -1.15 -23.88
N GLU A 282 6.15 -1.92 -24.97
CA GLU A 282 7.19 -1.80 -26.00
C GLU A 282 7.05 -0.47 -26.75
N GLY A 283 8.17 0.13 -27.11
CA GLY A 283 8.20 1.34 -27.92
C GLY A 283 8.05 1.05 -29.42
N HIS A 284 7.45 2.00 -30.12
CA HIS A 284 7.24 1.92 -31.57
C HIS A 284 7.91 3.07 -32.35
N GLY A 285 8.53 4.02 -31.66
CA GLY A 285 9.19 5.18 -32.23
C GLY A 285 10.71 5.19 -32.00
N PRO A 286 11.44 6.08 -32.70
CA PRO A 286 12.87 6.28 -32.43
C PRO A 286 13.11 6.66 -30.96
N GLY A 287 14.08 5.99 -30.33
CA GLY A 287 14.39 6.20 -28.90
C GLY A 287 13.38 5.63 -27.91
N GLN A 288 12.38 4.89 -28.37
CA GLN A 288 11.41 4.21 -27.53
C GLN A 288 11.75 2.72 -27.46
N SER A 289 12.27 2.28 -26.33
CA SER A 289 12.67 0.91 -26.07
C SER A 289 12.34 0.54 -24.64
N LYS A 290 11.58 -0.54 -24.42
CA LYS A 290 11.31 -1.06 -23.08
C LYS A 290 12.62 -1.42 -22.35
N ALA A 291 13.60 -1.95 -23.06
CA ALA A 291 14.89 -2.29 -22.46
C ALA A 291 15.61 -1.06 -21.91
N ASP A 292 15.63 0.05 -22.68
CA ASP A 292 16.23 1.30 -22.23
C ASP A 292 15.40 1.89 -21.08
N TRP A 293 14.07 1.88 -21.18
CA TRP A 293 13.17 2.35 -20.15
C TRP A 293 13.37 1.61 -18.81
N ILE A 294 13.57 0.28 -18.85
CA ILE A 294 13.90 -0.52 -17.65
C ILE A 294 15.20 -0.03 -17.02
N THR A 295 16.25 0.16 -17.82
CA THR A 295 17.54 0.66 -17.34
C THR A 295 17.39 2.04 -16.71
N GLU A 296 16.73 2.96 -17.41
CA GLU A 296 16.46 4.32 -16.92
C GLU A 296 15.63 4.33 -15.63
N LEU A 297 14.64 3.42 -15.50
CA LEU A 297 13.82 3.30 -14.30
C LEU A 297 14.68 2.96 -13.07
N PHE A 298 15.50 1.93 -13.18
CA PHE A 298 16.29 1.49 -12.04
C PHE A 298 17.36 2.53 -11.68
N ASP A 299 18.03 3.13 -12.67
CA ASP A 299 19.00 4.20 -12.46
C ASP A 299 18.32 5.41 -11.80
N TYR A 300 17.17 5.84 -12.31
CA TYR A 300 16.39 6.95 -11.73
C TYR A 300 16.00 6.68 -10.29
N LEU A 301 15.45 5.50 -9.98
CA LEU A 301 14.98 5.18 -8.62
C LEU A 301 16.14 5.01 -7.61
N VAL A 302 17.27 4.48 -8.05
CA VAL A 302 18.48 4.42 -7.22
C VAL A 302 18.96 5.84 -6.85
N ASP A 303 18.94 6.75 -7.80
CA ASP A 303 19.35 8.14 -7.59
C ASP A 303 18.41 8.92 -6.65
N GLN A 304 17.14 8.50 -6.52
CA GLN A 304 16.21 9.11 -5.56
C GLN A 304 16.64 8.91 -4.09
N GLY A 305 17.32 7.82 -3.75
CA GLY A 305 17.89 7.54 -2.43
C GLY A 305 16.89 7.32 -1.28
N ASP A 306 15.67 7.85 -1.38
CA ASP A 306 14.56 7.66 -0.43
C ASP A 306 13.52 6.62 -0.88
N VAL A 307 13.52 6.25 -2.15
CA VAL A 307 12.70 5.15 -2.67
C VAL A 307 13.30 3.81 -2.27
N ARG A 308 12.51 2.95 -1.63
CA ARG A 308 12.97 1.69 -1.03
C ARG A 308 12.74 0.47 -1.89
N GLY A 309 11.85 0.56 -2.85
CA GLY A 309 11.55 -0.59 -3.71
C GLY A 309 10.74 -0.22 -4.94
N VAL A 310 10.74 -1.14 -5.89
CA VAL A 310 9.95 -1.08 -7.11
C VAL A 310 9.35 -2.45 -7.40
N ILE A 311 8.06 -2.53 -7.70
CA ILE A 311 7.36 -3.76 -8.04
C ILE A 311 6.97 -3.72 -9.50
N TRP A 312 7.50 -4.67 -10.28
CA TRP A 312 7.18 -4.81 -11.69
C TRP A 312 5.91 -5.63 -11.89
N PHE A 313 5.00 -5.13 -12.73
CA PHE A 313 3.76 -5.83 -13.09
C PHE A 313 4.02 -6.81 -14.26
N GLN A 314 4.17 -8.10 -13.94
CA GLN A 314 4.63 -9.15 -14.87
C GLN A 314 3.45 -9.84 -15.57
N GLU A 315 2.64 -9.11 -16.33
CA GLU A 315 1.46 -9.67 -17.00
C GLU A 315 1.34 -9.22 -18.46
N HIS A 316 0.70 -10.03 -19.29
CA HIS A 316 0.20 -9.65 -20.61
C HIS A 316 -1.30 -9.41 -20.50
N LYS A 317 -1.70 -8.16 -20.41
CA LYS A 317 -3.08 -7.73 -20.21
C LYS A 317 -3.48 -6.70 -21.27
N GLU A 318 -3.58 -5.42 -20.95
CA GLU A 318 -3.86 -4.34 -21.93
C GLU A 318 -2.67 -4.12 -22.87
N ARG A 319 -1.48 -4.37 -22.37
CA ARG A 319 -0.18 -4.39 -23.06
C ARG A 319 0.59 -5.63 -22.67
N ASP A 320 1.64 -5.97 -23.36
CA ASP A 320 2.60 -6.94 -22.84
C ASP A 320 3.54 -6.22 -21.84
N TRP A 321 3.14 -6.23 -20.57
CA TRP A 321 3.88 -5.59 -19.48
C TRP A 321 5.13 -6.39 -19.06
N ARG A 322 5.23 -7.67 -19.46
CA ARG A 322 6.25 -8.59 -18.98
C ARG A 322 7.67 -8.10 -19.29
N VAL A 323 8.60 -8.33 -18.36
CA VAL A 323 10.03 -8.06 -18.59
C VAL A 323 10.62 -8.91 -19.71
N ASN A 324 10.04 -10.08 -19.97
CA ASN A 324 10.45 -11.00 -21.03
C ASN A 324 9.58 -10.93 -22.29
N SER A 325 8.92 -9.79 -22.53
CA SER A 325 8.25 -9.52 -23.82
C SER A 325 9.24 -9.54 -25.01
N THR A 326 10.49 -9.15 -24.75
CA THR A 326 11.61 -9.29 -25.68
C THR A 326 12.85 -9.76 -24.92
N SER A 327 13.80 -10.38 -25.63
CA SER A 327 15.09 -10.77 -25.05
C SER A 327 15.92 -9.58 -24.59
N ALA A 328 15.77 -8.41 -25.21
CA ALA A 328 16.44 -7.18 -24.82
C ALA A 328 15.90 -6.65 -23.49
N ALA A 329 14.57 -6.63 -23.31
CA ALA A 329 13.94 -6.20 -22.06
C ALA A 329 14.29 -7.15 -20.91
N GLU A 330 14.28 -8.47 -21.15
CA GLU A 330 14.70 -9.46 -20.14
C GLU A 330 16.17 -9.25 -19.71
N ALA A 331 17.06 -9.03 -20.68
CA ALA A 331 18.48 -8.78 -20.39
C ALA A 331 18.68 -7.48 -19.60
N ALA A 332 17.97 -6.40 -19.97
CA ALA A 332 18.02 -5.13 -19.24
C ALA A 332 17.55 -5.27 -17.79
N TYR A 333 16.40 -5.95 -17.56
CA TYR A 333 15.91 -6.19 -16.21
C TYR A 333 16.89 -7.03 -15.38
N ARG A 334 17.43 -8.10 -15.95
CA ARG A 334 18.45 -8.94 -15.30
C ARG A 334 19.67 -8.14 -14.88
N GLN A 335 20.16 -7.26 -15.77
CA GLN A 335 21.30 -6.40 -15.48
C GLN A 335 20.99 -5.39 -14.38
N ALA A 336 19.83 -4.75 -14.44
CA ALA A 336 19.38 -3.77 -13.44
C ALA A 336 19.32 -4.37 -12.04
N VAL A 337 18.63 -5.51 -11.86
CA VAL A 337 18.49 -6.15 -10.53
C VAL A 337 19.81 -6.75 -10.01
N ALA A 338 20.73 -7.13 -10.90
CA ALA A 338 22.08 -7.55 -10.50
C ALA A 338 22.91 -6.40 -9.91
N GLY A 339 22.67 -5.17 -10.36
CA GLY A 339 23.31 -3.95 -9.86
C GLY A 339 22.83 -3.49 -8.48
N LEU A 340 21.72 -4.02 -7.99
CA LEU A 340 21.13 -3.66 -6.68
C LEU A 340 21.78 -4.40 -5.48
N ARG A 341 22.70 -5.31 -5.70
CA ARG A 341 23.33 -6.18 -4.67
C ARG A 341 24.52 -5.52 -4.01
#